data_e9c5f9caed0aa361788eb02d486e6d3d
#
_entry.id   e9c5f9caed0aa361788eb02d486e6d3d
#
_cell.length_a   1.000
_cell.length_b   1.000
_cell.length_c   1.000
_cell.angle_alpha   90.00
_cell.angle_beta   90.00
_cell.angle_gamma   90.00
#
_symmetry.space_group_name_H-M   'P 1'
#
loop_
_entity.id
_entity.type
_entity.pdbx_description
1 polymer ?
#
loop_
_entity_poly.entity_id
_entity_poly.type
_entity_poly.pdbx_seq_one_letter_code
_entity_poly.pdbx_strand_id
1 'polypeptide(L)'
;MPRRIAGILSLLLVFVLEMRAQGEVVLSIDGEPVRRSEFESYFRKSPHRTPDSFLPSFINYKLKVRYAHDTGIDTLAAFRRQMEWCRGKLLKTYLVDAGREEQDARRLYLQGERRLQASEWIKIAHISRYLPQNASRREEQEARRQMDSVYAALREGADFAALACRYSDDESCKDAGGVLPWMPVNKNMQEWIDKLASLEKNQISTPFYSPMGIHIVKWIDRKPGISFEEKREKLLDYLEKNGSHTCGELSEEQKERLAAQLRELHDGLLAAYLSQKHPSDDESWSESDLERFFKQHKSDYVWELPHYRGAVIHCKDKKRASAIKKLLKKKPVSQWEEIIHELDGGTASSQVRIEAGVFQIGTNRYIDKLVFKCGGFQSDPDLPYTFVMGKKLKKGPESYEDVRETVVKDYLSVCEDAWLKDLKRKYKVEINQEVLKTVNNNGSN
;
A
#
# COMPACT_ATOMS: atom_id res chain seq x y z
N MET A 1 30.73 36.77 -57.58
CA MET A 1 29.51 35.99 -57.31
C MET A 1 29.64 34.66 -56.60
N PRO A 2 30.83 34.08 -56.26
CA PRO A 2 30.91 32.79 -55.56
C PRO A 2 30.69 32.82 -54.04
N ARG A 3 30.86 33.98 -53.37
CA ARG A 3 30.72 34.08 -51.89
C ARG A 3 29.28 34.04 -51.35
N ARG A 4 28.25 34.40 -52.19
CA ARG A 4 26.83 34.36 -51.77
C ARG A 4 26.24 32.97 -51.87
N ILE A 5 26.72 32.12 -52.77
CA ILE A 5 26.23 30.72 -52.94
C ILE A 5 26.77 29.85 -51.79
N ALA A 6 27.98 30.05 -51.31
CA ALA A 6 28.53 29.33 -50.18
C ALA A 6 27.77 29.60 -48.86
N GLY A 7 27.31 30.87 -48.66
CA GLY A 7 26.50 31.20 -47.48
C GLY A 7 25.13 30.55 -47.45
N ILE A 8 24.48 30.43 -48.61
CA ILE A 8 23.14 29.82 -48.75
C ILE A 8 23.27 28.30 -48.58
N LEU A 9 24.30 27.66 -49.13
CA LEU A 9 24.56 26.23 -48.92
C LEU A 9 24.92 25.92 -47.46
N SER A 10 25.63 26.79 -46.74
CA SER A 10 25.98 26.63 -45.31
C SER A 10 24.73 26.79 -44.46
N LEU A 11 23.84 27.73 -44.73
CA LEU A 11 22.57 27.90 -44.04
C LEU A 11 21.59 26.71 -44.28
N LEU A 12 21.55 26.21 -45.52
CA LEU A 12 20.74 25.01 -45.87
C LEU A 12 21.31 23.74 -45.21
N LEU A 13 22.64 23.62 -45.10
CA LEU A 13 23.28 22.48 -44.41
C LEU A 13 23.06 22.51 -42.89
N VAL A 14 23.07 23.70 -42.28
CA VAL A 14 22.77 23.88 -40.85
C VAL A 14 21.28 23.58 -40.62
N PHE A 15 20.38 24.03 -41.48
CA PHE A 15 18.96 23.76 -41.40
C PHE A 15 18.63 22.26 -41.59
N VAL A 16 19.32 21.55 -42.47
CA VAL A 16 19.20 20.10 -42.70
C VAL A 16 19.80 19.31 -41.56
N LEU A 17 20.91 19.82 -40.93
CA LEU A 17 21.48 19.23 -39.73
C LEU A 17 20.60 19.44 -38.49
N GLU A 18 20.00 20.61 -38.33
CA GLU A 18 18.99 20.85 -37.29
C GLU A 18 17.73 20.01 -37.49
N MET A 19 17.26 19.81 -38.71
CA MET A 19 16.13 18.91 -39.03
C MET A 19 16.48 17.43 -38.75
N ARG A 20 17.72 16.97 -38.97
CA ARG A 20 18.18 15.62 -38.61
C ARG A 20 18.37 15.43 -37.10
N ALA A 21 18.77 16.47 -36.37
CA ALA A 21 18.86 16.47 -34.92
C ALA A 21 17.48 16.48 -34.23
N GLN A 22 16.41 16.89 -34.94
CA GLN A 22 15.06 16.96 -34.40
C GLN A 22 14.25 15.66 -34.41
N GLY A 23 14.74 14.57 -35.03
CA GLY A 23 14.04 13.26 -35.11
C GLY A 23 12.75 13.28 -35.95
N GLU A 24 12.36 12.12 -36.48
CA GLU A 24 11.18 11.96 -37.32
C GLU A 24 9.89 12.21 -36.51
N VAL A 25 8.95 12.99 -37.07
CA VAL A 25 7.65 13.29 -36.47
C VAL A 25 6.62 12.23 -36.92
N VAL A 26 6.05 11.53 -35.97
CA VAL A 26 5.01 10.49 -36.22
C VAL A 26 3.63 11.12 -36.36
N LEU A 27 3.31 12.11 -35.55
CA LEU A 27 2.06 12.85 -35.60
C LEU A 27 2.23 14.26 -35.02
N SER A 28 1.29 15.13 -35.29
CA SER A 28 1.19 16.46 -34.64
C SER A 28 -0.18 16.67 -34.06
N ILE A 29 -0.28 17.47 -33.00
CA ILE A 29 -1.55 17.92 -32.39
C ILE A 29 -1.52 19.45 -32.35
N ASP A 30 -2.40 20.08 -33.09
CA ASP A 30 -2.40 21.53 -33.30
C ASP A 30 -1.03 22.11 -33.73
N GLY A 31 -0.33 21.36 -34.58
CA GLY A 31 1.01 21.72 -35.04
C GLY A 31 2.16 21.39 -34.07
N GLU A 32 1.86 21.01 -32.86
CA GLU A 32 2.90 20.50 -31.93
C GLU A 32 3.34 19.09 -32.32
N PRO A 33 4.64 18.88 -32.61
CA PRO A 33 5.11 17.61 -33.14
C PRO A 33 5.29 16.59 -32.02
N VAL A 34 4.84 15.37 -32.27
CA VAL A 34 5.15 14.17 -31.49
C VAL A 34 6.19 13.34 -32.22
N ARG A 35 7.34 13.14 -31.60
CA ARG A 35 8.47 12.48 -32.22
C ARG A 35 8.33 10.97 -32.22
N ARG A 36 8.96 10.32 -33.17
CA ARG A 36 9.04 8.85 -33.29
C ARG A 36 9.59 8.23 -32.00
N SER A 37 10.67 8.78 -31.44
CA SER A 37 11.29 8.26 -30.21
C SER A 37 10.34 8.28 -29.01
N GLU A 38 9.52 9.32 -28.91
CA GLU A 38 8.48 9.42 -27.91
C GLU A 38 7.40 8.36 -28.12
N PHE A 39 6.86 8.26 -29.33
CA PHE A 39 5.86 7.23 -29.68
C PHE A 39 6.37 5.80 -29.37
N GLU A 40 7.59 5.48 -29.78
CA GLU A 40 8.22 4.18 -29.54
C GLU A 40 8.43 3.90 -28.04
N SER A 41 8.74 4.92 -27.24
CA SER A 41 8.88 4.77 -25.77
C SER A 41 7.58 4.31 -25.13
N TYR A 42 6.45 4.90 -25.51
CA TYR A 42 5.13 4.51 -25.03
C TYR A 42 4.65 3.18 -25.62
N PHE A 43 4.90 2.96 -26.92
CA PHE A 43 4.50 1.74 -27.61
C PHE A 43 5.14 0.50 -26.97
N ARG A 44 6.43 0.54 -26.66
CA ARG A 44 7.14 -0.57 -25.99
C ARG A 44 6.57 -0.95 -24.63
N LYS A 45 5.94 -0.01 -23.93
CA LYS A 45 5.30 -0.23 -22.61
C LYS A 45 3.84 -0.65 -22.73
N SER A 46 3.27 -0.61 -23.93
CA SER A 46 1.85 -0.90 -24.18
C SER A 46 1.62 -2.40 -24.40
N PRO A 47 0.41 -2.91 -24.17
CA PRO A 47 0.05 -4.29 -24.50
C PRO A 47 -0.21 -4.49 -26.00
N HIS A 48 -0.19 -3.44 -26.81
CA HIS A 48 -0.46 -3.50 -28.25
C HIS A 48 0.70 -4.14 -29.01
N ARG A 49 0.38 -4.93 -30.04
CA ARG A 49 1.38 -5.66 -30.82
C ARG A 49 1.83 -4.93 -32.08
N THR A 50 1.06 -3.95 -32.57
CA THR A 50 1.37 -3.17 -33.77
C THR A 50 1.22 -1.68 -33.50
N PRO A 51 2.02 -0.82 -34.16
CA PRO A 51 1.89 0.64 -34.06
C PRO A 51 0.48 1.12 -34.41
N ASP A 52 -0.16 0.56 -35.44
CA ASP A 52 -1.50 0.93 -35.87
C ASP A 52 -2.56 0.63 -34.79
N SER A 53 -2.44 -0.49 -34.08
CA SER A 53 -3.36 -0.83 -32.97
C SER A 53 -3.15 0.04 -31.74
N PHE A 54 -1.94 0.56 -31.55
CA PHE A 54 -1.60 1.46 -30.45
C PHE A 54 -1.98 2.91 -30.71
N LEU A 55 -1.88 3.36 -31.95
CA LEU A 55 -2.06 4.75 -32.35
C LEU A 55 -3.31 5.43 -31.80
N PRO A 56 -4.53 4.82 -31.84
CA PRO A 56 -5.74 5.46 -31.32
C PRO A 56 -5.67 5.77 -29.83
N SER A 57 -5.15 4.85 -29.04
CA SER A 57 -5.01 5.05 -27.59
C SER A 57 -3.95 6.09 -27.26
N PHE A 58 -2.87 6.14 -28.03
CA PHE A 58 -1.82 7.14 -27.89
C PHE A 58 -2.32 8.54 -28.27
N ILE A 59 -3.09 8.68 -29.35
CA ILE A 59 -3.73 9.95 -29.72
C ILE A 59 -4.66 10.42 -28.59
N ASN A 60 -5.52 9.55 -28.06
CA ASN A 60 -6.39 9.88 -26.94
C ASN A 60 -5.59 10.39 -25.72
N TYR A 61 -4.50 9.72 -25.40
CA TYR A 61 -3.58 10.14 -24.32
C TYR A 61 -3.00 11.54 -24.59
N LYS A 62 -2.46 11.79 -25.77
CA LYS A 62 -1.86 13.11 -26.12
C LYS A 62 -2.90 14.22 -26.18
N LEU A 63 -4.13 13.93 -26.58
CA LEU A 63 -5.25 14.90 -26.55
C LEU A 63 -5.60 15.29 -25.11
N LYS A 64 -5.59 14.35 -24.16
CA LYS A 64 -5.77 14.64 -22.73
C LYS A 64 -4.66 15.55 -22.22
N VAL A 65 -3.40 15.23 -22.54
CA VAL A 65 -2.24 16.05 -22.15
C VAL A 65 -2.38 17.46 -22.70
N ARG A 66 -2.73 17.61 -23.98
CA ARG A 66 -2.96 18.91 -24.60
C ARG A 66 -4.06 19.70 -23.89
N TYR A 67 -5.20 19.07 -23.65
CA TYR A 67 -6.30 19.69 -22.91
C TYR A 67 -5.89 20.13 -21.49
N ALA A 68 -5.11 19.33 -20.80
CA ALA A 68 -4.61 19.65 -19.46
C ALA A 68 -3.73 20.91 -19.47
N HIS A 69 -2.86 21.05 -20.46
CA HIS A 69 -2.07 22.27 -20.65
C HIS A 69 -2.95 23.48 -20.95
N ASP A 70 -3.87 23.37 -21.89
CA ASP A 70 -4.75 24.48 -22.28
C ASP A 70 -5.67 24.94 -21.14
N THR A 71 -5.99 24.05 -20.21
CA THR A 71 -6.80 24.37 -19.01
C THR A 71 -5.97 24.74 -17.80
N GLY A 72 -4.64 24.76 -17.91
CA GLY A 72 -3.72 25.18 -16.86
C GLY A 72 -3.63 24.23 -15.66
N ILE A 73 -3.93 22.93 -15.85
CA ILE A 73 -3.83 21.92 -14.78
C ILE A 73 -2.41 21.82 -14.24
N ASP A 74 -1.40 21.95 -15.08
CA ASP A 74 0.02 22.00 -14.72
C ASP A 74 0.39 23.17 -13.80
N THR A 75 -0.45 24.21 -13.75
CA THR A 75 -0.25 25.39 -12.89
C THR A 75 -0.82 25.20 -11.48
N LEU A 76 -1.68 24.20 -11.25
CA LEU A 76 -2.30 23.93 -9.96
C LEU A 76 -1.26 23.58 -8.88
N ALA A 77 -1.40 24.17 -7.69
CA ALA A 77 -0.48 23.93 -6.59
C ALA A 77 -0.41 22.44 -6.17
N ALA A 78 -1.50 21.71 -6.27
CA ALA A 78 -1.54 20.27 -5.98
C ALA A 78 -0.72 19.47 -7.00
N PHE A 79 -0.90 19.76 -8.29
CA PHE A 79 -0.14 19.13 -9.38
C PHE A 79 1.37 19.41 -9.23
N ARG A 80 1.75 20.68 -9.01
CA ARG A 80 3.16 21.07 -8.84
C ARG A 80 3.82 20.35 -7.68
N ARG A 81 3.14 20.23 -6.53
CA ARG A 81 3.68 19.46 -5.38
C ARG A 81 3.89 17.99 -5.71
N GLN A 82 2.93 17.37 -6.40
CA GLN A 82 3.05 15.98 -6.81
C GLN A 82 4.18 15.78 -7.83
N MET A 83 4.28 16.68 -8.81
CA MET A 83 5.36 16.64 -9.81
C MET A 83 6.73 16.82 -9.17
N GLU A 84 6.88 17.74 -8.22
CA GLU A 84 8.15 17.94 -7.51
C GLU A 84 8.55 16.73 -6.68
N TRP A 85 7.60 16.09 -6.01
CA TRP A 85 7.84 14.83 -5.29
C TRP A 85 8.29 13.70 -6.24
N CYS A 86 7.60 13.51 -7.36
CA CYS A 86 7.97 12.51 -8.36
C CYS A 86 9.32 12.81 -9.01
N ARG A 87 9.60 14.10 -9.32
CA ARG A 87 10.89 14.56 -9.82
C ARG A 87 12.01 14.23 -8.85
N GLY A 88 11.80 14.51 -7.56
CA GLY A 88 12.78 14.19 -6.52
C GLY A 88 13.10 12.70 -6.45
N LYS A 89 12.08 11.85 -6.54
CA LYS A 89 12.27 10.38 -6.59
C LYS A 89 13.02 9.94 -7.84
N LEU A 90 12.64 10.44 -9.00
CA LEU A 90 13.31 10.09 -10.26
C LEU A 90 14.78 10.57 -10.25
N LEU A 91 15.01 11.78 -9.80
CA LEU A 91 16.37 12.35 -9.72
C LEU A 91 17.28 11.50 -8.83
N LYS A 92 16.77 11.00 -7.71
CA LYS A 92 17.54 10.09 -6.84
C LYS A 92 18.06 8.87 -7.60
N THR A 93 17.29 8.27 -8.51
CA THR A 93 17.73 7.09 -9.26
C THR A 93 18.93 7.36 -10.20
N TYR A 94 19.15 8.60 -10.54
CA TYR A 94 20.31 9.04 -11.35
C TYR A 94 21.49 9.47 -10.50
N LEU A 95 21.22 9.99 -9.31
CA LEU A 95 22.24 10.56 -8.42
C LEU A 95 22.81 9.55 -7.44
N VAL A 96 22.10 8.44 -7.23
CA VAL A 96 22.49 7.38 -6.31
C VAL A 96 23.40 6.40 -7.04
N ASP A 97 24.66 6.39 -6.68
CA ASP A 97 25.58 5.30 -6.98
C ASP A 97 25.31 4.18 -5.96
N ALA A 98 24.70 3.06 -6.42
CA ALA A 98 24.38 1.93 -5.57
C ALA A 98 25.62 1.36 -4.84
N GLY A 99 26.81 1.43 -5.46
CA GLY A 99 28.07 1.05 -4.83
C GLY A 99 28.45 1.98 -3.69
N ARG A 100 28.14 3.25 -3.81
CA ARG A 100 28.45 4.27 -2.79
C ARG A 100 27.46 4.21 -1.63
N GLU A 101 26.18 3.98 -1.88
CA GLU A 101 25.20 3.76 -0.80
C GLU A 101 25.56 2.55 0.04
N GLU A 102 25.97 1.47 -0.59
CA GLU A 102 26.45 0.27 0.10
C GLU A 102 27.67 0.57 0.96
N GLN A 103 28.63 1.37 0.45
CA GLN A 103 29.82 1.78 1.22
C GLN A 103 29.43 2.68 2.40
N ASP A 104 28.50 3.60 2.23
CA ASP A 104 28.02 4.48 3.29
C ASP A 104 27.22 3.70 4.34
N ALA A 105 26.41 2.73 3.93
CA ALA A 105 25.73 1.82 4.84
C ALA A 105 26.73 0.97 5.65
N ARG A 106 27.77 0.43 5.01
CA ARG A 106 28.87 -0.27 5.69
C ARG A 106 29.63 0.62 6.66
N ARG A 107 29.89 1.87 6.27
CA ARG A 107 30.53 2.85 7.15
C ARG A 107 29.68 3.14 8.39
N LEU A 108 28.39 3.37 8.23
CA LEU A 108 27.46 3.57 9.36
C LEU A 108 27.40 2.33 10.25
N TYR A 109 27.34 1.14 9.66
CA TYR A 109 27.38 -0.10 10.40
C TYR A 109 28.65 -0.21 11.26
N LEU A 110 29.82 -0.01 10.67
CA LEU A 110 31.11 -0.06 11.38
C LEU A 110 31.25 1.02 12.46
N GLN A 111 30.73 2.23 12.20
CA GLN A 111 30.70 3.29 13.22
C GLN A 111 29.78 2.90 14.41
N GLY A 112 28.65 2.30 14.11
CA GLY A 112 27.75 1.77 15.13
C GLY A 112 28.37 0.66 15.94
N GLU A 113 29.04 -0.31 15.30
CA GLU A 113 29.75 -1.41 15.96
C GLU A 113 30.89 -0.89 16.85
N ARG A 114 31.67 0.09 16.39
CA ARG A 114 32.75 0.73 17.20
C ARG A 114 32.19 1.46 18.41
N ARG A 115 31.06 2.20 18.28
CA ARG A 115 30.41 2.90 19.40
C ARG A 115 29.77 1.96 20.41
N LEU A 116 29.30 0.80 19.94
CA LEU A 116 28.62 -0.20 20.78
C LEU A 116 29.59 -1.27 21.32
N GLN A 117 30.90 -1.17 21.02
CA GLN A 117 31.92 -2.16 21.37
C GLN A 117 31.42 -3.56 21.03
N ALA A 118 31.27 -3.85 19.74
CA ALA A 118 30.86 -5.14 19.13
C ALA A 118 30.24 -6.12 20.14
N SER A 119 29.05 -5.81 20.65
CA SER A 119 28.54 -6.57 21.76
C SER A 119 27.81 -7.80 21.24
N GLU A 120 28.15 -8.91 21.86
CA GLU A 120 27.37 -10.12 21.73
C GLU A 120 25.91 -9.83 22.11
N TRP A 121 25.01 -10.49 21.43
CA TRP A 121 23.59 -10.46 21.74
C TRP A 121 23.25 -11.69 22.57
N ILE A 122 22.47 -11.46 23.61
CA ILE A 122 22.00 -12.52 24.49
C ILE A 122 20.49 -12.61 24.49
N LYS A 123 20.01 -13.82 24.68
CA LYS A 123 18.63 -14.13 24.99
C LYS A 123 18.57 -14.73 26.37
N ILE A 124 17.78 -14.12 27.23
CA ILE A 124 17.64 -14.55 28.64
C ILE A 124 16.17 -14.63 29.01
N ALA A 125 15.86 -15.36 30.03
CA ALA A 125 14.64 -15.22 30.81
C ALA A 125 14.96 -14.67 32.18
N HIS A 126 14.06 -13.87 32.77
CA HIS A 126 14.25 -13.42 34.14
C HIS A 126 12.97 -13.51 34.97
N ILE A 127 13.17 -13.60 36.27
CA ILE A 127 12.15 -13.41 37.29
C ILE A 127 12.60 -12.21 38.09
N SER A 128 11.78 -11.19 38.21
CA SER A 128 12.08 -9.97 38.93
C SER A 128 11.11 -9.74 40.08
N ARG A 129 11.64 -9.23 41.16
CA ARG A 129 10.84 -8.69 42.24
C ARG A 129 11.18 -7.24 42.43
N TYR A 130 10.23 -6.37 42.12
CA TYR A 130 10.41 -4.93 42.21
C TYR A 130 10.65 -4.50 43.65
N LEU A 131 11.68 -3.70 43.89
CA LEU A 131 12.01 -3.15 45.17
C LEU A 131 12.39 -1.68 45.02
N PRO A 132 11.53 -0.73 45.44
CA PRO A 132 11.84 0.69 45.34
C PRO A 132 13.04 1.04 46.23
N GLN A 133 13.80 2.07 45.84
CA GLN A 133 15.01 2.49 46.56
C GLN A 133 14.74 2.94 48.01
N ASN A 134 13.52 3.33 48.33
CA ASN A 134 13.09 3.70 49.67
C ASN A 134 12.32 2.57 50.41
N ALA A 135 12.45 1.34 49.94
CA ALA A 135 11.81 0.19 50.57
C ALA A 135 12.26 0.04 52.03
N SER A 136 11.34 -0.35 52.90
CA SER A 136 11.63 -0.67 54.26
C SER A 136 12.42 -1.98 54.37
N ARG A 137 13.15 -2.16 55.45
CA ARG A 137 13.86 -3.44 55.73
C ARG A 137 12.92 -4.65 55.72
N ARG A 138 11.67 -4.48 56.09
CA ARG A 138 10.68 -5.54 56.11
C ARG A 138 10.30 -5.93 54.68
N GLU A 139 10.06 -4.96 53.80
CA GLU A 139 9.75 -5.20 52.37
C GLU A 139 10.93 -5.87 51.67
N GLU A 140 12.15 -5.40 51.91
CA GLU A 140 13.36 -5.98 51.35
C GLU A 140 13.53 -7.45 51.81
N GLN A 141 13.37 -7.73 53.11
CA GLN A 141 13.48 -9.09 53.65
C GLN A 141 12.38 -10.01 53.08
N GLU A 142 11.17 -9.52 52.87
CA GLU A 142 10.08 -10.29 52.28
C GLU A 142 10.37 -10.60 50.79
N ALA A 143 10.76 -9.59 50.02
CA ALA A 143 11.15 -9.76 48.63
C ALA A 143 12.31 -10.75 48.49
N ARG A 144 13.32 -10.65 49.36
CA ARG A 144 14.46 -11.55 49.40
C ARG A 144 14.03 -12.99 49.68
N ARG A 145 13.22 -13.20 50.72
CA ARG A 145 12.70 -14.54 51.06
C ARG A 145 11.93 -15.19 49.95
N GLN A 146 11.09 -14.41 49.25
CA GLN A 146 10.34 -14.88 48.08
C GLN A 146 11.29 -15.31 46.96
N MET A 147 12.30 -14.50 46.63
CA MET A 147 13.25 -14.83 45.57
C MET A 147 14.15 -15.99 45.93
N ASP A 148 14.55 -16.13 47.21
CA ASP A 148 15.30 -17.31 47.69
C ASP A 148 14.44 -18.59 47.62
N SER A 149 13.13 -18.49 47.91
CA SER A 149 12.20 -19.63 47.77
C SER A 149 12.00 -20.01 46.29
N VAL A 150 11.85 -19.02 45.37
CA VAL A 150 11.78 -19.25 43.93
C VAL A 150 13.07 -19.93 43.43
N TYR A 151 14.23 -19.46 43.90
CA TYR A 151 15.52 -20.04 43.52
C TYR A 151 15.67 -21.46 44.02
N ALA A 152 15.24 -21.76 45.26
CA ALA A 152 15.25 -23.11 45.82
C ALA A 152 14.38 -24.06 44.94
N ALA A 153 13.17 -23.66 44.61
CA ALA A 153 12.29 -24.43 43.71
C ALA A 153 12.92 -24.69 42.34
N LEU A 154 13.57 -23.65 41.74
CA LEU A 154 14.29 -23.81 40.49
C LEU A 154 15.45 -24.83 40.58
N ARG A 155 16.16 -24.87 41.70
CA ARG A 155 17.21 -25.85 41.95
C ARG A 155 16.68 -27.26 42.10
N GLU A 156 15.45 -27.41 42.58
CA GLU A 156 14.74 -28.69 42.68
C GLU A 156 14.10 -29.12 41.35
N GLY A 157 14.26 -28.35 40.31
CA GLY A 157 13.79 -28.69 38.94
C GLY A 157 12.44 -28.14 38.57
N ALA A 158 11.89 -27.15 39.30
CA ALA A 158 10.67 -26.47 38.91
C ALA A 158 10.86 -25.70 37.59
N ASP A 159 9.80 -25.64 36.80
CA ASP A 159 9.84 -24.93 35.52
C ASP A 159 10.00 -23.41 35.68
N PHE A 160 11.03 -22.86 35.02
CA PHE A 160 11.38 -21.46 35.11
C PHE A 160 10.22 -20.58 34.57
N ALA A 161 9.58 -20.97 33.44
CA ALA A 161 8.52 -20.21 32.84
C ALA A 161 7.28 -20.14 33.75
N ALA A 162 6.92 -21.25 34.38
CA ALA A 162 5.79 -21.29 35.31
C ALA A 162 6.03 -20.38 36.53
N LEU A 163 7.29 -20.39 37.07
CA LEU A 163 7.64 -19.52 38.19
C LEU A 163 7.73 -18.04 37.78
N ALA A 164 8.18 -17.75 36.57
CA ALA A 164 8.16 -16.38 36.03
C ALA A 164 6.74 -15.84 35.92
N CYS A 165 5.82 -16.60 35.32
CA CYS A 165 4.40 -16.22 35.21
C CYS A 165 3.78 -15.98 36.60
N ARG A 166 4.18 -16.75 37.61
CA ARG A 166 3.57 -16.68 38.95
C ARG A 166 4.16 -15.61 39.83
N TYR A 167 5.46 -15.38 39.77
CA TYR A 167 6.19 -14.60 40.77
C TYR A 167 6.90 -13.36 40.22
N SER A 168 7.04 -13.20 38.90
CA SER A 168 7.69 -12.03 38.34
C SER A 168 6.78 -10.80 38.42
N ASP A 169 7.35 -9.66 38.78
CA ASP A 169 6.69 -8.36 38.71
C ASP A 169 6.87 -7.67 37.33
N ASP A 170 7.70 -8.25 36.46
CA ASP A 170 7.87 -7.69 35.10
C ASP A 170 6.76 -8.15 34.16
N GLU A 171 5.75 -7.32 34.05
CA GLU A 171 4.59 -7.58 33.19
C GLU A 171 4.92 -7.64 31.70
N SER A 172 6.05 -7.08 31.28
CA SER A 172 6.43 -7.06 29.85
C SER A 172 6.82 -8.43 29.29
N CYS A 173 7.27 -9.35 30.16
CA CYS A 173 7.70 -10.69 29.76
C CYS A 173 7.16 -11.82 30.64
N LYS A 174 6.49 -11.50 31.74
CA LYS A 174 5.91 -12.44 32.69
C LYS A 174 5.10 -13.54 32.01
N ASP A 175 4.14 -13.17 31.16
CA ASP A 175 3.26 -14.11 30.45
C ASP A 175 3.99 -14.90 29.36
N ALA A 176 5.16 -14.43 28.93
CA ALA A 176 6.08 -15.16 28.05
C ALA A 176 7.08 -16.06 28.79
N GLY A 177 6.80 -16.41 30.07
CA GLY A 177 7.68 -17.20 30.90
C GLY A 177 8.97 -16.48 31.31
N GLY A 178 8.93 -15.15 31.35
CA GLY A 178 10.06 -14.28 31.68
C GLY A 178 11.06 -14.05 30.54
N VAL A 179 10.79 -14.56 29.33
CA VAL A 179 11.71 -14.48 28.19
C VAL A 179 11.74 -13.07 27.63
N LEU A 180 12.92 -12.47 27.64
CA LEU A 180 13.17 -11.14 27.06
C LEU A 180 13.55 -11.23 25.56
N PRO A 181 13.29 -10.18 24.79
CA PRO A 181 13.81 -10.08 23.42
C PRO A 181 15.33 -10.19 23.37
N TRP A 182 15.89 -10.51 22.20
CA TRP A 182 17.33 -10.43 21.99
C TRP A 182 17.85 -9.03 22.31
N MET A 183 18.87 -8.92 23.14
CA MET A 183 19.46 -7.64 23.56
C MET A 183 20.98 -7.67 23.55
N PRO A 184 21.65 -6.55 23.29
CA PRO A 184 23.11 -6.44 23.43
C PRO A 184 23.52 -6.57 24.89
N VAL A 185 24.58 -7.34 25.17
CA VAL A 185 25.10 -7.52 26.53
C VAL A 185 25.43 -6.18 27.21
N ASN A 186 26.11 -5.30 26.49
CA ASN A 186 26.60 -4.02 27.00
C ASN A 186 25.51 -2.96 27.26
N LYS A 187 24.24 -3.24 26.93
CA LYS A 187 23.11 -2.34 27.24
C LYS A 187 22.39 -2.72 28.53
N ASN A 188 22.86 -3.76 29.21
CA ASN A 188 22.32 -4.17 30.49
C ASN A 188 22.99 -3.41 31.63
N MET A 189 22.37 -3.41 32.79
CA MET A 189 22.98 -2.91 34.03
C MET A 189 24.22 -3.72 34.38
N GLN A 190 25.21 -3.13 35.06
CA GLN A 190 26.47 -3.76 35.35
C GLN A 190 26.27 -5.05 36.17
N GLU A 191 25.34 -5.05 37.11
CA GLU A 191 25.00 -6.22 37.94
C GLU A 191 24.53 -7.42 37.10
N TRP A 192 23.81 -7.15 36.00
CA TRP A 192 23.38 -8.18 35.06
C TRP A 192 24.54 -8.69 34.23
N ILE A 193 25.40 -7.81 33.74
CA ILE A 193 26.59 -8.15 32.95
C ILE A 193 27.48 -9.09 33.77
N ASP A 194 27.75 -8.75 35.04
CA ASP A 194 28.58 -9.53 35.95
C ASP A 194 27.99 -10.93 36.24
N LYS A 195 26.67 -11.00 36.40
CA LYS A 195 25.98 -12.29 36.57
C LYS A 195 26.00 -13.14 35.32
N LEU A 196 25.69 -12.54 34.17
CA LEU A 196 25.68 -13.24 32.89
C LEU A 196 27.08 -13.74 32.48
N ALA A 197 28.15 -13.02 32.85
CA ALA A 197 29.51 -13.43 32.56
C ALA A 197 29.90 -14.75 33.28
N SER A 198 29.23 -15.07 34.38
CA SER A 198 29.50 -16.29 35.20
C SER A 198 28.59 -17.47 34.84
N LEU A 199 27.64 -17.31 33.91
CA LEU A 199 26.68 -18.36 33.56
C LEU A 199 27.02 -19.02 32.23
N GLU A 200 26.69 -20.31 32.15
CA GLU A 200 26.66 -21.08 30.91
C GLU A 200 25.22 -21.18 30.34
N LYS A 201 25.12 -21.64 29.10
CA LYS A 201 23.80 -21.84 28.45
C LYS A 201 22.90 -22.74 29.32
N ASN A 202 21.66 -22.29 29.52
CA ASN A 202 20.63 -22.88 30.37
C ASN A 202 20.87 -22.81 31.87
N GLN A 203 21.99 -22.26 32.34
CA GLN A 203 22.21 -22.03 33.77
C GLN A 203 21.38 -20.86 34.28
N ILE A 204 21.12 -20.89 35.59
CA ILE A 204 20.30 -19.93 36.34
C ILE A 204 21.19 -19.23 37.34
N SER A 205 21.08 -17.90 37.46
CA SER A 205 21.82 -17.15 38.47
C SER A 205 21.27 -17.40 39.87
N THR A 206 22.10 -17.17 40.87
CA THR A 206 21.61 -16.90 42.23
C THR A 206 20.81 -15.58 42.21
N PRO A 207 19.87 -15.36 43.16
CA PRO A 207 19.23 -14.05 43.32
C PRO A 207 20.26 -12.94 43.51
N PHE A 208 20.10 -11.84 42.79
CA PHE A 208 20.98 -10.67 42.89
C PHE A 208 20.19 -9.37 42.85
N TYR A 209 20.77 -8.31 43.40
CA TYR A 209 20.18 -7.00 43.44
C TYR A 209 20.55 -6.17 42.21
N SER A 210 19.64 -5.32 41.81
CA SER A 210 19.86 -4.18 40.88
C SER A 210 19.13 -2.93 41.40
N PRO A 211 19.32 -1.78 40.83
CA PRO A 211 18.53 -0.57 41.18
C PRO A 211 17.02 -0.75 41.04
N MET A 212 16.54 -1.76 40.31
CA MET A 212 15.11 -2.03 40.10
C MET A 212 14.53 -3.09 41.04
N GLY A 213 15.36 -3.83 41.76
CA GLY A 213 14.92 -4.88 42.67
C GLY A 213 15.81 -6.11 42.70
N ILE A 214 15.20 -7.25 42.96
CA ILE A 214 15.90 -8.55 43.05
C ILE A 214 15.57 -9.40 41.84
N HIS A 215 16.57 -10.00 41.21
CA HIS A 215 16.44 -10.73 39.97
C HIS A 215 17.03 -12.12 40.05
N ILE A 216 16.43 -13.06 39.30
CA ILE A 216 17.01 -14.35 38.92
C ILE A 216 16.99 -14.42 37.42
N VAL A 217 18.11 -14.64 36.76
CA VAL A 217 18.21 -14.74 35.31
C VAL A 217 18.58 -16.14 34.88
N LYS A 218 18.01 -16.59 33.75
CA LYS A 218 18.36 -17.82 33.06
C LYS A 218 18.95 -17.45 31.70
N TRP A 219 20.13 -17.95 31.41
CA TRP A 219 20.74 -17.78 30.10
C TRP A 219 20.13 -18.78 29.12
N ILE A 220 19.47 -18.25 28.06
CA ILE A 220 18.85 -19.09 27.04
C ILE A 220 19.80 -19.29 25.86
N ASP A 221 20.35 -18.20 25.29
CA ASP A 221 21.21 -18.28 24.11
C ASP A 221 22.10 -17.04 23.95
N ARG A 222 23.14 -17.17 23.10
CA ARG A 222 24.07 -16.10 22.73
C ARG A 222 24.29 -16.15 21.24
N LYS A 223 24.40 -15.02 20.61
CA LYS A 223 24.79 -14.90 19.21
C LYS A 223 25.71 -13.71 19.01
N PRO A 224 26.57 -13.73 17.95
CA PRO A 224 27.28 -12.53 17.52
C PRO A 224 26.30 -11.38 17.27
N GLY A 225 26.79 -10.15 17.28
CA GLY A 225 25.99 -8.97 16.94
C GLY A 225 25.28 -9.15 15.61
N ILE A 226 24.21 -8.38 15.38
CA ILE A 226 23.45 -8.42 14.13
C ILE A 226 24.40 -8.08 12.98
N SER A 227 24.53 -8.97 12.01
CA SER A 227 25.42 -8.80 10.85
C SER A 227 25.04 -7.57 10.01
N PHE A 228 26.00 -7.11 9.19
CA PHE A 228 25.70 -6.06 8.22
C PHE A 228 24.54 -6.45 7.31
N GLU A 229 24.50 -7.68 6.81
CA GLU A 229 23.47 -8.18 5.91
C GLU A 229 22.07 -8.10 6.52
N GLU A 230 21.95 -8.45 7.81
CA GLU A 230 20.66 -8.33 8.54
C GLU A 230 20.24 -6.87 8.80
N LYS A 231 21.17 -5.93 8.86
CA LYS A 231 20.89 -4.50 9.07
C LYS A 231 20.84 -3.71 7.78
N ARG A 232 21.33 -4.25 6.68
CA ARG A 232 21.57 -3.57 5.42
C ARG A 232 20.36 -2.76 4.95
N GLU A 233 19.21 -3.39 4.86
CA GLU A 233 17.97 -2.75 4.40
C GLU A 233 17.58 -1.54 5.27
N LYS A 234 17.65 -1.68 6.59
CA LYS A 234 17.35 -0.58 7.53
C LYS A 234 18.37 0.55 7.46
N LEU A 235 19.62 0.24 7.19
CA LEU A 235 20.67 1.25 7.02
C LEU A 235 20.51 2.02 5.70
N LEU A 236 20.14 1.33 4.63
CA LEU A 236 19.80 1.96 3.35
C LEU A 236 18.55 2.86 3.47
N ASP A 237 17.50 2.40 4.13
CA ASP A 237 16.30 3.20 4.43
C ASP A 237 16.64 4.44 5.31
N TYR A 238 17.54 4.28 6.29
CA TYR A 238 18.03 5.39 7.10
C TYR A 238 18.81 6.41 6.26
N LEU A 239 19.70 5.93 5.38
CA LEU A 239 20.46 6.79 4.46
C LEU A 239 19.53 7.51 3.48
N GLU A 240 18.53 6.83 2.97
CA GLU A 240 17.52 7.44 2.09
C GLU A 240 16.79 8.60 2.79
N LYS A 241 16.44 8.44 4.07
CA LYS A 241 15.71 9.45 4.84
C LYS A 241 16.59 10.61 5.34
N ASN A 242 17.85 10.34 5.67
CA ASN A 242 18.71 11.28 6.38
C ASN A 242 20.05 11.53 5.65
N GLY A 243 20.30 10.83 4.56
CA GLY A 243 21.59 10.90 3.87
C GLY A 243 21.76 12.17 3.06
N SER A 244 22.92 12.78 3.17
CA SER A 244 23.43 13.75 2.21
C SER A 244 23.96 12.98 1.00
N HIS A 245 23.13 12.83 -0.02
CA HIS A 245 23.58 12.28 -1.29
C HIS A 245 24.55 13.26 -1.93
N THR A 246 25.83 12.98 -1.89
CA THR A 246 26.81 13.73 -2.70
C THR A 246 26.57 13.34 -4.15
N CYS A 247 25.90 14.22 -4.86
CA CYS A 247 25.62 14.12 -6.27
C CYS A 247 26.94 14.13 -7.09
N GLY A 248 27.16 13.08 -7.88
CA GLY A 248 28.08 13.16 -9.02
C GLY A 248 27.45 14.04 -10.11
N GLU A 249 28.25 14.72 -10.92
CA GLU A 249 27.75 15.39 -12.11
C GLU A 249 27.20 14.33 -13.09
N LEU A 250 25.96 14.56 -13.56
CA LEU A 250 25.34 13.71 -14.58
C LEU A 250 26.05 13.91 -15.91
N SER A 251 26.35 12.82 -16.63
CA SER A 251 26.80 12.90 -18.02
C SER A 251 25.72 13.53 -18.91
N GLU A 252 26.08 14.06 -20.07
CA GLU A 252 25.11 14.66 -21.02
C GLU A 252 24.04 13.63 -21.44
N GLU A 253 24.44 12.38 -21.68
CA GLU A 253 23.50 11.30 -21.98
C GLU A 253 22.51 11.04 -20.82
N GLN A 254 22.99 11.05 -19.56
CA GLN A 254 22.13 10.92 -18.38
C GLN A 254 21.18 12.09 -18.23
N LYS A 255 21.63 13.34 -18.53
CA LYS A 255 20.78 14.54 -18.50
C LYS A 255 19.67 14.45 -19.54
N GLU A 256 19.99 14.05 -20.77
CA GLU A 256 19.02 13.87 -21.84
C GLU A 256 17.98 12.79 -21.49
N ARG A 257 18.43 11.65 -20.97
CA ARG A 257 17.58 10.56 -20.53
C ARG A 257 16.66 10.98 -19.39
N LEU A 258 17.20 11.67 -18.40
CA LEU A 258 16.41 12.22 -17.29
C LEU A 258 15.36 13.22 -17.78
N ALA A 259 15.74 14.13 -18.68
CA ALA A 259 14.80 15.10 -19.25
C ALA A 259 13.66 14.43 -20.05
N ALA A 260 13.96 13.34 -20.77
CA ALA A 260 12.95 12.55 -21.47
C ALA A 260 11.98 11.87 -20.49
N GLN A 261 12.51 11.25 -19.43
CA GLN A 261 11.70 10.60 -18.40
C GLN A 261 10.86 11.60 -17.58
N LEU A 262 11.39 12.81 -17.33
CA LEU A 262 10.63 13.86 -16.65
C LEU A 262 9.47 14.37 -17.51
N ARG A 263 9.65 14.50 -18.83
CA ARG A 263 8.55 14.83 -19.74
C ARG A 263 7.47 13.74 -19.76
N GLU A 264 7.89 12.46 -19.88
CA GLU A 264 6.97 11.33 -19.84
C GLU A 264 6.19 11.26 -18.51
N LEU A 265 6.86 11.50 -17.40
CA LEU A 265 6.26 11.55 -16.07
C LEU A 265 5.25 12.70 -15.95
N HIS A 266 5.61 13.88 -16.42
CA HIS A 266 4.76 15.08 -16.42
C HIS A 266 3.48 14.84 -17.23
N ASP A 267 3.61 14.37 -18.46
CA ASP A 267 2.47 14.06 -19.34
C ASP A 267 1.58 12.96 -18.74
N GLY A 268 2.22 11.92 -18.16
CA GLY A 268 1.52 10.83 -17.48
C GLY A 268 0.70 11.30 -16.29
N LEU A 269 1.26 12.20 -15.47
CA LEU A 269 0.56 12.80 -14.34
C LEU A 269 -0.58 13.69 -14.78
N LEU A 270 -0.42 14.48 -15.86
CA LEU A 270 -1.50 15.29 -16.42
C LEU A 270 -2.68 14.43 -16.89
N ALA A 271 -2.38 13.37 -17.63
CA ALA A 271 -3.42 12.44 -18.12
C ALA A 271 -4.10 11.70 -16.96
N ALA A 272 -3.35 11.29 -15.93
CA ALA A 272 -3.90 10.65 -14.74
C ALA A 272 -4.78 11.61 -13.92
N TYR A 273 -4.34 12.86 -13.76
CA TYR A 273 -5.11 13.88 -13.05
C TYR A 273 -6.48 14.11 -13.72
N LEU A 274 -6.52 14.18 -15.05
CA LEU A 274 -7.76 14.27 -15.81
C LEU A 274 -8.63 13.02 -15.71
N SER A 275 -8.02 11.84 -15.62
CA SER A 275 -8.77 10.58 -15.46
C SER A 275 -9.35 10.43 -14.04
N GLN A 276 -8.73 11.06 -13.02
CA GLN A 276 -9.23 11.09 -11.64
C GLN A 276 -10.24 12.22 -11.39
N LYS A 277 -10.05 13.37 -12.07
CA LYS A 277 -10.97 14.49 -12.08
C LYS A 277 -11.55 14.62 -13.49
N HIS A 278 -12.36 13.64 -13.85
CA HIS A 278 -13.11 13.76 -15.10
C HIS A 278 -13.88 15.11 -15.07
N PRO A 279 -13.99 15.85 -16.18
CA PRO A 279 -14.85 17.05 -16.24
C PRO A 279 -16.30 16.78 -15.80
N SER A 280 -16.69 15.51 -15.71
CA SER A 280 -17.95 15.05 -15.13
C SER A 280 -17.92 14.83 -13.61
N ASP A 281 -16.75 14.91 -12.93
CA ASP A 281 -16.65 14.70 -11.47
C ASP A 281 -17.00 15.97 -10.65
N ASP A 282 -16.96 17.15 -11.27
CA ASP A 282 -17.50 18.38 -10.68
C ASP A 282 -19.03 18.40 -10.86
N GLU A 283 -19.75 17.67 -9.97
CA GLU A 283 -21.22 17.73 -9.79
C GLU A 283 -22.11 17.46 -11.04
N SER A 284 -21.57 16.92 -12.13
CA SER A 284 -22.27 16.89 -13.41
C SER A 284 -23.18 15.68 -13.63
N TRP A 285 -23.11 14.65 -12.82
CA TRP A 285 -24.03 13.51 -12.91
C TRP A 285 -24.76 13.25 -11.59
N SER A 286 -26.03 12.95 -11.72
CA SER A 286 -26.92 12.68 -10.60
C SER A 286 -27.28 11.20 -10.56
N GLU A 287 -27.81 10.73 -9.43
CA GLU A 287 -28.38 9.38 -9.33
C GLU A 287 -29.47 9.16 -10.41
N SER A 288 -30.16 10.22 -10.83
CA SER A 288 -31.15 10.17 -11.94
C SER A 288 -30.51 9.91 -13.31
N ASP A 289 -29.23 10.32 -13.50
CA ASP A 289 -28.51 10.04 -14.76
C ASP A 289 -28.09 8.57 -14.80
N LEU A 290 -27.61 8.01 -13.68
CA LEU A 290 -27.32 6.59 -13.57
C LEU A 290 -28.57 5.73 -13.77
N GLU A 291 -29.69 6.13 -13.18
CA GLU A 291 -30.94 5.41 -13.35
C GLU A 291 -31.41 5.43 -14.82
N ARG A 292 -31.29 6.59 -15.48
CA ARG A 292 -31.63 6.75 -16.91
C ARG A 292 -30.71 5.90 -17.77
N PHE A 293 -29.41 5.95 -17.53
CA PHE A 293 -28.42 5.15 -18.23
C PHE A 293 -28.68 3.65 -18.08
N PHE A 294 -28.92 3.19 -16.86
CA PHE A 294 -29.27 1.80 -16.59
C PHE A 294 -30.53 1.38 -17.35
N LYS A 295 -31.58 2.22 -17.36
CA LYS A 295 -32.81 1.91 -18.10
C LYS A 295 -32.59 1.75 -19.61
N GLN A 296 -31.70 2.57 -20.18
CA GLN A 296 -31.36 2.52 -21.60
C GLN A 296 -30.49 1.29 -21.94
N HIS A 297 -29.63 0.88 -21.03
CA HIS A 297 -28.69 -0.22 -21.19
C HIS A 297 -29.05 -1.48 -20.40
N LYS A 298 -30.30 -1.61 -19.96
CA LYS A 298 -30.73 -2.68 -19.08
C LYS A 298 -30.49 -4.08 -19.66
N SER A 299 -30.51 -4.24 -20.96
CA SER A 299 -30.24 -5.49 -21.67
C SER A 299 -28.79 -5.97 -21.51
N ASP A 300 -27.87 -5.07 -21.19
CA ASP A 300 -26.43 -5.35 -21.08
C ASP A 300 -26.09 -5.92 -19.68
N TYR A 301 -26.99 -5.71 -18.71
CA TYR A 301 -26.83 -6.18 -17.33
C TYR A 301 -27.58 -7.51 -17.12
N VAL A 302 -27.09 -8.58 -17.74
CA VAL A 302 -27.67 -9.94 -17.63
C VAL A 302 -26.80 -10.78 -16.73
N TRP A 303 -27.44 -11.53 -15.85
CA TRP A 303 -26.77 -12.50 -14.97
C TRP A 303 -27.01 -13.94 -15.44
N GLU A 304 -25.95 -14.69 -15.57
CA GLU A 304 -26.02 -16.12 -15.87
C GLU A 304 -26.41 -16.95 -14.65
N LEU A 305 -26.03 -16.50 -13.46
CA LEU A 305 -26.27 -17.17 -12.19
C LEU A 305 -27.34 -16.44 -11.37
N PRO A 306 -28.11 -17.17 -10.54
CA PRO A 306 -29.10 -16.55 -9.66
C PRO A 306 -28.49 -15.63 -8.62
N HIS A 307 -29.14 -14.49 -8.36
CA HIS A 307 -28.75 -13.53 -7.34
C HIS A 307 -29.85 -13.36 -6.30
N TYR A 308 -29.45 -12.87 -5.13
CA TYR A 308 -30.34 -12.52 -4.04
C TYR A 308 -30.03 -11.11 -3.56
N ARG A 309 -31.03 -10.23 -3.60
CA ARG A 309 -30.94 -8.88 -3.03
C ARG A 309 -31.56 -8.90 -1.64
N GLY A 310 -30.75 -8.53 -0.63
CA GLY A 310 -31.21 -8.55 0.75
C GLY A 310 -30.06 -8.50 1.74
N ALA A 311 -30.27 -9.08 2.90
CA ALA A 311 -29.24 -9.17 3.93
C ALA A 311 -29.23 -10.53 4.63
N VAL A 312 -28.01 -10.89 5.09
CA VAL A 312 -27.79 -11.90 6.14
C VAL A 312 -27.68 -11.17 7.47
N ILE A 313 -28.41 -11.63 8.44
CA ILE A 313 -28.48 -11.01 9.77
C ILE A 313 -28.23 -12.07 10.83
N HIS A 314 -27.28 -11.80 11.70
CA HIS A 314 -26.94 -12.63 12.86
C HIS A 314 -27.33 -11.90 14.13
N CYS A 315 -27.98 -12.59 15.07
CA CYS A 315 -28.35 -12.02 16.35
C CYS A 315 -28.42 -13.10 17.45
N LYS A 316 -28.53 -12.66 18.71
CA LYS A 316 -28.51 -13.57 19.86
C LYS A 316 -29.72 -14.50 19.92
N ASP A 317 -30.92 -14.02 19.57
CA ASP A 317 -32.14 -14.76 19.77
C ASP A 317 -33.26 -14.43 18.76
N LYS A 318 -34.31 -15.26 18.79
CA LYS A 318 -35.47 -15.16 17.88
C LYS A 318 -36.34 -13.91 18.15
N LYS A 319 -36.36 -13.39 19.38
CA LYS A 319 -37.12 -12.19 19.74
C LYS A 319 -36.51 -10.97 19.06
N ARG A 320 -35.18 -10.83 19.14
CA ARG A 320 -34.42 -9.77 18.45
C ARG A 320 -34.56 -9.89 16.94
N ALA A 321 -34.48 -11.09 16.38
CA ALA A 321 -34.72 -11.30 14.95
C ALA A 321 -36.09 -10.82 14.49
N SER A 322 -37.11 -11.06 15.29
CA SER A 322 -38.50 -10.63 14.98
C SER A 322 -38.63 -9.10 15.01
N ALA A 323 -37.94 -8.42 15.96
CA ALA A 323 -37.92 -6.97 16.05
C ALA A 323 -37.22 -6.36 14.83
N ILE A 324 -36.06 -6.90 14.46
CA ILE A 324 -35.27 -6.45 13.27
C ILE A 324 -36.12 -6.64 12.00
N LYS A 325 -36.74 -7.80 11.81
CA LYS A 325 -37.62 -8.04 10.64
C LYS A 325 -38.73 -6.99 10.52
N LYS A 326 -39.33 -6.61 11.64
CA LYS A 326 -40.40 -5.60 11.66
C LYS A 326 -39.84 -4.20 11.32
N LEU A 327 -38.65 -3.87 11.82
CA LEU A 327 -38.00 -2.61 11.59
C LEU A 327 -37.61 -2.42 10.11
N LEU A 328 -36.99 -3.43 9.50
CA LEU A 328 -36.45 -3.37 8.15
C LEU A 328 -37.48 -3.57 7.04
N LYS A 329 -38.64 -4.17 7.33
CA LYS A 329 -39.65 -4.60 6.32
C LYS A 329 -40.10 -3.49 5.35
N LYS A 330 -40.10 -2.22 5.77
CA LYS A 330 -40.57 -1.08 4.98
C LYS A 330 -39.41 -0.19 4.49
N LYS A 331 -38.18 -0.57 4.71
CA LYS A 331 -37.00 0.21 4.39
C LYS A 331 -36.27 -0.39 3.18
N PRO A 332 -35.64 0.41 2.30
CA PRO A 332 -34.82 -0.10 1.23
C PRO A 332 -33.60 -0.84 1.79
N VAL A 333 -33.12 -1.84 1.05
CA VAL A 333 -31.97 -2.68 1.46
C VAL A 333 -30.71 -1.85 1.69
N SER A 334 -30.50 -0.81 0.89
CA SER A 334 -29.36 0.12 1.01
C SER A 334 -29.26 0.84 2.35
N GLN A 335 -30.36 0.97 3.09
CA GLN A 335 -30.38 1.62 4.41
C GLN A 335 -30.31 0.63 5.58
N TRP A 336 -30.33 -0.68 5.33
CA TRP A 336 -30.47 -1.66 6.39
C TRP A 336 -29.25 -1.73 7.32
N GLU A 337 -28.03 -1.58 6.79
CA GLU A 337 -26.80 -1.58 7.59
C GLU A 337 -26.75 -0.37 8.52
N GLU A 338 -27.03 0.83 8.00
CA GLU A 338 -27.08 2.06 8.77
C GLU A 338 -28.10 2.00 9.91
N ILE A 339 -29.33 1.55 9.59
CA ILE A 339 -30.40 1.40 10.58
C ILE A 339 -30.01 0.41 11.69
N ILE A 340 -29.34 -0.69 11.36
CA ILE A 340 -28.88 -1.67 12.35
C ILE A 340 -27.73 -1.11 13.18
N HIS A 341 -26.80 -0.38 12.55
CA HIS A 341 -25.67 0.26 13.24
C HIS A 341 -26.18 1.31 14.27
N GLU A 342 -27.17 2.11 13.90
CA GLU A 342 -27.80 3.06 14.81
C GLU A 342 -28.52 2.36 15.96
N LEU A 343 -29.22 1.25 15.68
CA LEU A 343 -29.93 0.47 16.71
C LEU A 343 -28.99 -0.17 17.74
N ASP A 344 -27.78 -0.54 17.34
CA ASP A 344 -26.79 -1.21 18.20
C ASP A 344 -25.90 -0.21 18.97
N GLY A 345 -26.11 1.09 18.79
CA GLY A 345 -25.47 2.17 19.56
C GLY A 345 -23.96 2.30 19.36
N GLY A 346 -23.40 1.71 18.28
CA GLY A 346 -21.98 1.81 17.92
C GLY A 346 -21.01 1.21 18.94
N THR A 347 -21.47 0.34 19.84
CA THR A 347 -20.63 -0.26 20.90
C THR A 347 -19.83 -1.47 20.38
N ALA A 348 -18.64 -1.69 20.92
CA ALA A 348 -17.74 -2.80 20.58
C ALA A 348 -18.35 -4.21 20.84
N SER A 349 -19.46 -4.29 21.57
CA SER A 349 -20.24 -5.51 21.80
C SER A 349 -21.50 -5.53 20.95
N SER A 350 -21.33 -5.61 19.63
CA SER A 350 -22.44 -5.71 18.68
C SER A 350 -23.27 -6.95 18.96
N GLN A 351 -24.58 -6.73 19.27
CA GLN A 351 -25.53 -7.81 19.48
C GLN A 351 -26.23 -8.26 18.19
N VAL A 352 -25.92 -7.58 17.09
CA VAL A 352 -26.44 -7.84 15.75
C VAL A 352 -25.33 -7.59 14.74
N ARG A 353 -25.14 -8.52 13.83
CA ARG A 353 -24.27 -8.34 12.66
C ARG A 353 -25.12 -8.47 11.41
N ILE A 354 -24.97 -7.54 10.49
CA ILE A 354 -25.68 -7.50 9.21
C ILE A 354 -24.65 -7.41 8.07
N GLU A 355 -24.96 -8.09 6.98
CA GLU A 355 -24.30 -7.97 5.69
C GLU A 355 -25.39 -7.83 4.64
N ALA A 356 -25.55 -6.62 4.08
CA ALA A 356 -26.58 -6.29 3.11
C ALA A 356 -26.01 -6.06 1.71
N GLY A 357 -26.77 -6.41 0.67
CA GLY A 357 -26.33 -6.23 -0.70
C GLY A 357 -27.00 -7.17 -1.69
N VAL A 358 -26.30 -7.37 -2.81
CA VAL A 358 -26.69 -8.33 -3.86
C VAL A 358 -25.66 -9.46 -3.89
N PHE A 359 -26.12 -10.67 -3.66
CA PHE A 359 -25.30 -11.88 -3.52
C PHE A 359 -25.57 -12.83 -4.68
N GLN A 360 -24.52 -13.18 -5.40
CA GLN A 360 -24.56 -14.27 -6.37
C GLN A 360 -24.53 -15.62 -5.64
N ILE A 361 -25.18 -16.64 -6.17
CA ILE A 361 -25.04 -18.01 -5.68
C ILE A 361 -23.57 -18.43 -5.65
N GLY A 362 -23.10 -18.98 -4.53
CA GLY A 362 -21.69 -19.37 -4.32
C GLY A 362 -20.83 -18.31 -3.64
N THR A 363 -21.31 -17.08 -3.42
CA THR A 363 -20.52 -16.00 -2.80
C THR A 363 -20.73 -15.84 -1.30
N ASN A 364 -21.89 -16.30 -0.77
CA ASN A 364 -22.20 -16.19 0.65
C ASN A 364 -22.85 -17.48 1.16
N ARG A 365 -22.15 -18.22 2.03
CA ARG A 365 -22.57 -19.53 2.57
C ARG A 365 -23.94 -19.54 3.24
N TYR A 366 -24.34 -18.43 3.85
CA TYR A 366 -25.65 -18.31 4.52
C TYR A 366 -26.76 -18.15 3.49
N ILE A 367 -26.57 -17.29 2.49
CA ILE A 367 -27.50 -17.13 1.37
C ILE A 367 -27.61 -18.44 0.59
N ASP A 368 -26.51 -19.11 0.32
CA ASP A 368 -26.49 -20.40 -0.39
C ASP A 368 -27.35 -21.43 0.34
N LYS A 369 -27.18 -21.57 1.66
CA LYS A 369 -27.97 -22.53 2.42
C LYS A 369 -29.42 -22.11 2.63
N LEU A 370 -29.66 -20.87 3.06
CA LEU A 370 -30.97 -20.42 3.48
C LEU A 370 -31.90 -20.08 2.30
N VAL A 371 -31.34 -19.58 1.20
CA VAL A 371 -32.09 -19.11 0.02
C VAL A 371 -32.00 -20.09 -1.13
N PHE A 372 -30.76 -20.45 -1.55
CA PHE A 372 -30.56 -21.31 -2.73
C PHE A 372 -30.62 -22.80 -2.42
N LYS A 373 -30.61 -23.19 -1.15
CA LYS A 373 -30.69 -24.58 -0.67
C LYS A 373 -29.50 -25.44 -1.05
N CYS A 374 -28.32 -24.82 -1.23
CA CYS A 374 -27.07 -25.51 -1.48
C CYS A 374 -26.04 -25.18 -0.38
N GLY A 375 -24.97 -25.96 -0.29
CA GLY A 375 -23.93 -25.73 0.72
C GLY A 375 -24.39 -25.93 2.17
N GLY A 376 -23.59 -25.42 3.11
CA GLY A 376 -23.84 -25.46 4.55
C GLY A 376 -23.05 -24.39 5.30
N PHE A 377 -23.47 -24.08 6.51
CA PHE A 377 -22.71 -23.19 7.40
C PHE A 377 -22.81 -23.66 8.85
N GLN A 378 -21.84 -23.23 9.65
CA GLN A 378 -21.92 -23.34 11.12
C GLN A 378 -22.40 -22.01 11.67
N SER A 379 -23.29 -22.06 12.67
CA SER A 379 -23.74 -20.86 13.36
C SER A 379 -22.60 -20.23 14.16
N ASP A 380 -22.59 -18.92 14.23
CA ASP A 380 -21.69 -18.16 15.07
C ASP A 380 -22.05 -18.44 16.55
N PRO A 381 -21.09 -18.86 17.41
CA PRO A 381 -21.38 -19.12 18.83
C PRO A 381 -21.93 -17.91 19.58
N ASP A 382 -21.45 -16.70 19.24
CA ASP A 382 -21.85 -15.45 19.89
C ASP A 382 -23.20 -14.92 19.38
N LEU A 383 -23.51 -15.19 18.10
CA LEU A 383 -24.73 -14.77 17.41
C LEU A 383 -25.41 -15.96 16.70
N PRO A 384 -25.91 -16.94 17.46
CA PRO A 384 -26.30 -18.24 16.92
C PRO A 384 -27.54 -18.18 16.03
N TYR A 385 -28.36 -17.14 16.12
CA TYR A 385 -29.56 -17.02 15.33
C TYR A 385 -29.31 -16.24 14.04
N THR A 386 -29.19 -16.98 12.93
CA THR A 386 -28.98 -16.43 11.59
C THR A 386 -30.25 -16.51 10.75
N PHE A 387 -30.60 -15.43 10.08
CA PHE A 387 -31.67 -15.38 9.12
C PHE A 387 -31.38 -14.44 7.95
N VAL A 388 -32.16 -14.57 6.90
CA VAL A 388 -32.07 -13.74 5.70
C VAL A 388 -33.36 -12.99 5.44
N MET A 389 -33.23 -11.77 4.93
CA MET A 389 -34.35 -10.95 4.45
C MET A 389 -34.02 -10.44 3.06
N GLY A 390 -35.00 -10.45 2.16
CA GLY A 390 -34.79 -9.97 0.79
C GLY A 390 -35.58 -10.80 -0.23
N LYS A 391 -35.16 -10.75 -1.49
CA LYS A 391 -35.75 -11.48 -2.58
C LYS A 391 -34.76 -12.04 -3.59
N LYS A 392 -35.10 -13.14 -4.25
CA LYS A 392 -34.34 -13.68 -5.37
C LYS A 392 -34.52 -12.82 -6.61
N LEU A 393 -33.45 -12.57 -7.31
CA LEU A 393 -33.42 -11.92 -8.61
C LEU A 393 -33.12 -13.00 -9.68
N LYS A 394 -34.03 -13.17 -10.64
CA LYS A 394 -34.01 -14.35 -11.52
C LYS A 394 -33.32 -14.14 -12.86
N LYS A 395 -33.34 -12.92 -13.41
CA LYS A 395 -32.92 -12.64 -14.80
C LYS A 395 -31.93 -11.49 -14.94
N GLY A 396 -31.58 -10.82 -13.86
CA GLY A 396 -30.73 -9.66 -13.86
C GLY A 396 -31.16 -8.63 -12.83
N PRO A 397 -30.46 -7.50 -12.74
CA PRO A 397 -30.77 -6.43 -11.81
C PRO A 397 -32.13 -5.80 -12.14
N GLU A 398 -32.88 -5.46 -11.11
CA GLU A 398 -34.17 -4.77 -11.27
C GLU A 398 -34.01 -3.25 -11.21
N SER A 399 -32.99 -2.78 -10.50
CA SER A 399 -32.65 -1.39 -10.32
C SER A 399 -31.15 -1.19 -10.56
N TYR A 400 -30.73 0.04 -10.90
CA TYR A 400 -29.30 0.35 -11.03
C TYR A 400 -28.53 0.17 -9.72
N GLU A 401 -29.19 0.30 -8.57
CA GLU A 401 -28.59 0.06 -7.25
C GLU A 401 -28.07 -1.37 -7.10
N ASP A 402 -28.69 -2.36 -7.76
CA ASP A 402 -28.26 -3.75 -7.72
C ASP A 402 -26.88 -3.98 -8.35
N VAL A 403 -26.47 -3.07 -9.22
CA VAL A 403 -25.22 -3.10 -10.01
C VAL A 403 -24.57 -1.71 -10.09
N ARG A 404 -24.76 -0.89 -9.06
CA ARG A 404 -24.38 0.52 -9.05
C ARG A 404 -22.93 0.76 -9.46
N GLU A 405 -21.99 -0.01 -8.92
CA GLU A 405 -20.59 0.14 -9.27
C GLU A 405 -20.31 -0.13 -10.75
N THR A 406 -20.96 -1.15 -11.33
CA THR A 406 -20.83 -1.45 -12.76
C THR A 406 -21.45 -0.36 -13.59
N VAL A 407 -22.66 0.10 -13.23
CA VAL A 407 -23.35 1.20 -13.95
C VAL A 407 -22.55 2.48 -13.91
N VAL A 408 -21.97 2.86 -12.76
CA VAL A 408 -21.11 4.05 -12.66
C VAL A 408 -19.90 3.90 -13.58
N LYS A 409 -19.23 2.75 -13.57
CA LYS A 409 -18.07 2.50 -14.43
C LYS A 409 -18.41 2.61 -15.92
N ASP A 410 -19.52 1.99 -16.33
CA ASP A 410 -19.95 2.00 -17.73
C ASP A 410 -20.41 3.41 -18.16
N TYR A 411 -21.14 4.13 -17.30
CA TYR A 411 -21.54 5.50 -17.52
C TYR A 411 -20.34 6.43 -17.71
N LEU A 412 -19.36 6.35 -16.80
CA LEU A 412 -18.13 7.15 -16.91
C LEU A 412 -17.33 6.81 -18.17
N SER A 413 -17.31 5.54 -18.58
CA SER A 413 -16.67 5.13 -19.83
C SER A 413 -17.33 5.78 -21.05
N VAL A 414 -18.67 5.84 -21.10
CA VAL A 414 -19.41 6.48 -22.19
C VAL A 414 -19.20 8.01 -22.18
N CYS A 415 -19.16 8.62 -20.99
CA CYS A 415 -18.86 10.05 -20.86
C CYS A 415 -17.43 10.36 -21.35
N GLU A 416 -16.45 9.51 -21.00
CA GLU A 416 -15.07 9.66 -21.46
C GLU A 416 -14.97 9.56 -22.98
N ASP A 417 -15.63 8.58 -23.59
CA ASP A 417 -15.65 8.41 -25.05
C ASP A 417 -16.28 9.62 -25.76
N ALA A 418 -17.34 10.18 -25.20
CA ALA A 418 -17.98 11.40 -25.73
C ALA A 418 -17.01 12.58 -25.63
N TRP A 419 -16.39 12.79 -24.50
CA TRP A 419 -15.40 13.84 -24.29
C TRP A 419 -14.18 13.69 -25.21
N LEU A 420 -13.65 12.49 -25.42
CA LEU A 420 -12.56 12.24 -26.35
C LEU A 420 -12.95 12.56 -27.81
N LYS A 421 -14.21 12.32 -28.19
CA LYS A 421 -14.73 12.75 -29.51
C LYS A 421 -14.73 14.27 -29.65
N ASP A 422 -15.09 14.99 -28.58
CA ASP A 422 -15.07 16.45 -28.58
C ASP A 422 -13.64 16.99 -28.62
N LEU A 423 -12.70 16.37 -27.91
CA LEU A 423 -11.27 16.72 -28.02
C LEU A 423 -10.73 16.52 -29.43
N LYS A 424 -11.12 15.43 -30.13
CA LYS A 424 -10.76 15.18 -31.52
C LYS A 424 -11.36 16.20 -32.51
N ARG A 425 -12.46 16.84 -32.14
CA ARG A 425 -13.04 17.95 -32.93
C ARG A 425 -12.34 19.28 -32.63
N LYS A 426 -11.93 19.46 -31.35
CA LYS A 426 -11.27 20.68 -30.89
C LYS A 426 -9.83 20.79 -31.40
N TYR A 427 -9.08 19.69 -31.35
CA TYR A 427 -7.65 19.64 -31.67
C TYR A 427 -7.40 18.95 -33.01
N LYS A 428 -6.68 19.63 -33.92
CA LYS A 428 -6.28 19.05 -35.20
C LYS A 428 -5.19 17.99 -35.01
N VAL A 429 -5.46 16.76 -35.41
CA VAL A 429 -4.48 15.66 -35.37
C VAL A 429 -4.04 15.35 -36.80
N GLU A 430 -2.72 15.43 -37.05
CA GLU A 430 -2.12 15.08 -38.33
C GLU A 430 -1.14 13.92 -38.13
N ILE A 431 -1.30 12.84 -38.91
CA ILE A 431 -0.51 11.61 -38.78
C ILE A 431 0.43 11.46 -39.97
N ASN A 432 1.69 11.28 -39.72
CA ASN A 432 2.68 10.93 -40.76
C ASN A 432 2.74 9.41 -40.93
N GLN A 433 1.94 8.93 -41.90
CA GLN A 433 1.82 7.49 -42.19
C GLN A 433 3.13 6.86 -42.63
N GLU A 434 4.02 7.61 -43.30
CA GLU A 434 5.31 7.05 -43.76
C GLU A 434 6.25 6.80 -42.59
N VAL A 435 6.30 7.71 -41.63
CA VAL A 435 7.09 7.52 -40.42
C VAL A 435 6.49 6.44 -39.53
N LEU A 436 5.15 6.39 -39.39
CA LEU A 436 4.47 5.37 -38.60
C LEU A 436 4.79 3.94 -39.07
N LYS A 437 4.80 3.71 -40.38
CA LYS A 437 5.17 2.39 -40.98
C LYS A 437 6.60 1.94 -40.67
N THR A 438 7.49 2.89 -40.36
CA THR A 438 8.89 2.58 -40.05
C THR A 438 9.13 2.29 -38.56
N VAL A 439 8.11 2.45 -37.71
CA VAL A 439 8.17 2.09 -36.30
C VAL A 439 8.20 0.58 -36.16
N ASN A 440 9.31 0.05 -35.68
CA ASN A 440 9.53 -1.38 -35.54
C ASN A 440 9.20 -1.85 -34.12
N ASN A 441 8.62 -3.05 -34.05
CA ASN A 441 8.32 -3.76 -32.80
C ASN A 441 9.58 -4.46 -32.24
N ASN A 442 10.75 -3.82 -32.29
CA ASN A 442 12.03 -4.42 -31.84
C ASN A 442 12.14 -4.42 -30.30
N GLY A 443 11.21 -5.10 -29.62
CA GLY A 443 11.16 -5.21 -28.18
C GLY A 443 10.79 -6.59 -27.66
N SER A 444 10.88 -7.63 -28.52
CA SER A 444 10.61 -9.02 -28.13
C SER A 444 11.78 -9.89 -28.64
N ASN A 445 12.85 -9.93 -27.89
CA ASN A 445 13.80 -11.06 -27.81
C ASN A 445 14.17 -11.23 -26.35
#